data_b055601de1d993cadb4c838dd9b692c3
#
_entry.id   b055601de1d993cadb4c838dd9b692c3
#
_cell.length_a   1.000
_cell.length_b   1.000
_cell.length_c   1.000
_cell.angle_alpha   90.00
_cell.angle_beta   90.00
_cell.angle_gamma   90.00
#
_symmetry.space_group_name_H-M   'P 1'
#
loop_
_entity.id
_entity.type
_entity.pdbx_description
1 polymer ?
#
loop_
_entity_poly.entity_id
_entity_poly.type
_entity_poly.pdbx_seq_one_letter_code
_entity_poly.pdbx_strand_id
1 'polypeptide(L)'
;MKIKKLQLAIDLFDLKSSLRLLQQVGGYVDIIELGTPLLISEGLSIIPIIKELYPDKIIFADLKIMDGGDIMSELAFQKGADMISVLGASNDSTIEAAAKKAKNYNKLILVDMCAVKSIKARAQKLEAYNPDYI
;
A
#
# COMPACT_ATOMS: atom_id res chain seq x y z
N MET A 1 5.85 -23.64 4.45
CA MET A 1 4.42 -23.24 4.46
C MET A 1 4.37 -21.72 4.45
N LYS A 2 3.72 -21.08 3.43
CA LYS A 2 3.55 -19.62 3.45
C LYS A 2 2.59 -19.25 4.60
N ILE A 3 3.04 -18.43 5.52
CA ILE A 3 2.21 -17.90 6.60
C ILE A 3 1.16 -16.99 5.97
N LYS A 4 -0.11 -17.29 6.22
CA LYS A 4 -1.22 -16.42 5.80
C LYS A 4 -1.25 -15.19 6.70
N LYS A 5 -1.48 -14.01 6.11
CA LYS A 5 -1.62 -12.74 6.83
C LYS A 5 -3.06 -12.24 6.70
N LEU A 6 -3.55 -11.63 7.77
CA LEU A 6 -4.86 -10.97 7.80
C LEU A 6 -4.66 -9.47 7.59
N GLN A 7 -5.35 -8.92 6.61
CA GLN A 7 -5.33 -7.49 6.29
C GLN A 7 -6.66 -6.84 6.64
N LEU A 8 -6.60 -5.68 7.27
CA LEU A 8 -7.73 -4.80 7.54
C LEU A 8 -7.63 -3.57 6.64
N ALA A 9 -8.58 -3.39 5.74
CA ALA A 9 -8.71 -2.17 4.94
C ALA A 9 -9.56 -1.12 5.66
N ILE A 10 -8.99 0.05 5.91
CA ILE A 10 -9.67 1.17 6.58
C ILE A 10 -10.09 2.19 5.52
N ASP A 11 -11.36 2.09 5.08
CA ASP A 11 -11.98 3.02 4.12
C ASP A 11 -12.86 4.08 4.82
N LEU A 12 -12.45 4.47 6.02
CA LEU A 12 -13.05 5.58 6.77
C LEU A 12 -12.50 6.92 6.27
N PHE A 13 -13.12 8.02 6.68
CA PHE A 13 -12.78 9.35 6.16
C PHE A 13 -12.04 10.23 7.18
N ASP A 14 -11.80 9.74 8.39
CA ASP A 14 -11.14 10.51 9.44
C ASP A 14 -10.29 9.62 10.37
N LEU A 15 -9.23 10.22 10.91
CA LEU A 15 -8.31 9.58 11.83
C LEU A 15 -8.99 9.07 13.10
N LYS A 16 -9.91 9.87 13.66
CA LYS A 16 -10.57 9.55 14.95
C LYS A 16 -11.38 8.25 14.85
N SER A 17 -12.19 8.13 13.80
CA SER A 17 -12.98 6.91 13.55
C SER A 17 -12.08 5.72 13.24
N SER A 18 -11.00 5.93 12.50
CA SER A 18 -10.00 4.91 12.20
C SER A 18 -9.31 4.38 13.47
N LEU A 19 -8.92 5.27 14.38
CA LEU A 19 -8.34 4.89 15.66
C LEU A 19 -9.31 4.10 16.54
N ARG A 20 -10.60 4.48 16.57
CA ARG A 20 -11.63 3.72 17.31
C ARG A 20 -11.78 2.30 16.76
N LEU A 21 -11.75 2.13 15.44
CA LEU A 21 -11.79 0.81 14.81
C LEU A 21 -10.53 0.01 15.17
N LEU A 22 -9.36 0.60 15.04
CA LEU A 22 -8.07 -0.04 15.33
C LEU A 22 -7.93 -0.45 16.81
N GLN A 23 -8.48 0.31 17.75
CA GLN A 23 -8.52 -0.08 19.17
C GLN A 23 -9.27 -1.40 19.39
N GLN A 24 -10.28 -1.71 18.56
CA GLN A 24 -11.07 -2.93 18.69
C GLN A 24 -10.43 -4.12 17.98
N VAL A 25 -9.85 -3.92 16.79
CA VAL A 25 -9.45 -5.02 15.92
C VAL A 25 -7.97 -5.01 15.50
N GLY A 26 -7.24 -3.92 15.73
CA GLY A 26 -5.85 -3.78 15.27
C GLY A 26 -4.90 -4.84 15.82
N GLY A 27 -5.17 -5.36 17.02
CA GLY A 27 -4.37 -6.45 17.62
C GLY A 27 -4.46 -7.78 16.87
N TYR A 28 -5.54 -8.01 16.12
CA TYR A 28 -5.84 -9.29 15.47
C TYR A 28 -5.38 -9.38 14.01
N VAL A 29 -4.89 -8.28 13.43
CA VAL A 29 -4.48 -8.21 12.03
C VAL A 29 -2.96 -8.13 11.90
N ASP A 30 -2.44 -8.52 10.75
CA ASP A 30 -1.01 -8.44 10.42
C ASP A 30 -0.69 -7.18 9.61
N ILE A 31 -1.64 -6.76 8.78
CA ILE A 31 -1.52 -5.62 7.88
C ILE A 31 -2.65 -4.64 8.16
N ILE A 32 -2.30 -3.39 8.39
CA ILE A 32 -3.23 -2.27 8.49
C ILE A 32 -3.13 -1.47 7.20
N GLU A 33 -4.17 -1.56 6.38
CA GLU A 33 -4.26 -0.79 5.14
C GLU A 33 -4.98 0.52 5.40
N LEU A 34 -4.27 1.60 5.12
CA LEU A 34 -4.84 2.95 5.07
C LEU A 34 -5.45 3.12 3.67
N GLY A 35 -6.77 2.97 3.60
CA GLY A 35 -7.50 2.99 2.34
C GLY A 35 -7.39 4.32 1.60
N THR A 36 -7.54 4.28 0.28
CA THR A 36 -7.46 5.48 -0.56
C THR A 36 -8.37 6.62 -0.07
N PRO A 37 -9.64 6.39 0.36
CA PRO A 37 -10.49 7.45 0.88
C PRO A 37 -9.90 8.13 2.12
N LEU A 38 -9.32 7.35 3.03
CA LEU A 38 -8.69 7.86 4.24
C LEU A 38 -7.45 8.70 3.92
N LEU A 39 -6.61 8.22 2.99
CA LEU A 39 -5.40 8.95 2.57
C LEU A 39 -5.73 10.23 1.81
N ILE A 40 -6.83 10.27 1.05
CA ILE A 40 -7.30 11.49 0.38
C ILE A 40 -7.78 12.52 1.42
N SER A 41 -8.48 12.07 2.46
CA SER A 41 -9.05 12.94 3.49
C SER A 41 -7.98 13.49 4.45
N GLU A 42 -7.09 12.63 4.95
CA GLU A 42 -6.13 12.97 6.02
C GLU A 42 -4.70 13.21 5.52
N GLY A 43 -4.43 12.87 4.26
CA GLY A 43 -3.10 12.92 3.67
C GLY A 43 -2.14 11.86 4.24
N LEU A 44 -0.88 11.90 3.79
CA LEU A 44 0.14 10.95 4.24
C LEU A 44 0.61 11.16 5.69
N SER A 45 0.20 12.24 6.35
CA SER A 45 0.51 12.54 7.75
C SER A 45 -0.07 11.52 8.74
N ILE A 46 -1.09 10.77 8.33
CA ILE A 46 -1.67 9.68 9.14
C ILE A 46 -0.71 8.48 9.27
N ILE A 47 0.16 8.25 8.30
CA ILE A 47 1.04 7.06 8.25
C ILE A 47 1.93 6.97 9.51
N PRO A 48 2.73 7.99 9.86
CA PRO A 48 3.58 7.92 11.05
C PRO A 48 2.78 7.76 12.34
N ILE A 49 1.58 8.33 12.44
CA ILE A 49 0.72 8.20 13.61
C ILE A 49 0.31 6.75 13.83
N ILE A 50 -0.16 6.09 12.77
CA ILE A 50 -0.57 4.68 12.86
C ILE A 50 0.64 3.78 13.06
N LYS A 51 1.78 4.07 12.40
CA LYS A 51 3.02 3.29 12.55
C LYS A 51 3.57 3.35 13.98
N GLU A 52 3.48 4.49 14.64
CA GLU A 52 3.89 4.63 16.04
C GLU A 52 3.02 3.81 16.99
N LEU A 53 1.69 3.79 16.76
CA LEU A 53 0.73 3.05 17.58
C LEU A 53 0.77 1.53 17.35
N TYR A 54 1.16 1.11 16.14
CA TYR A 54 1.19 -0.29 15.71
C TYR A 54 2.53 -0.64 15.04
N PRO A 55 3.66 -0.55 15.79
CA PRO A 55 5.01 -0.70 15.23
C PRO A 55 5.27 -2.09 14.63
N ASP A 56 4.63 -3.13 15.17
CA ASP A 56 4.78 -4.52 14.73
C ASP A 56 3.93 -4.89 13.52
N LYS A 57 3.03 -3.99 13.09
CA LYS A 57 2.17 -4.23 11.94
C LYS A 57 2.77 -3.68 10.66
N ILE A 58 2.42 -4.29 9.55
CA ILE A 58 2.70 -3.75 8.22
C ILE A 58 1.71 -2.62 7.97
N ILE A 59 2.20 -1.40 7.81
CA ILE A 59 1.36 -0.26 7.43
C ILE A 59 1.38 -0.14 5.92
N PHE A 60 0.22 -0.39 5.34
CA PHE A 60 0.01 -0.37 3.90
C PHE A 60 -0.72 0.93 3.49
N ALA A 61 -0.07 1.74 2.66
CA ALA A 61 -0.68 2.93 2.07
C ALA A 61 -1.28 2.59 0.70
N ASP A 62 -2.61 2.51 0.63
CA ASP A 62 -3.32 2.22 -0.63
C ASP A 62 -3.43 3.48 -1.50
N LEU A 63 -2.31 3.85 -2.12
CA LEU A 63 -2.16 5.07 -2.91
C LEU A 63 -2.77 4.99 -4.30
N LYS A 64 -2.92 3.76 -4.84
CA LYS A 64 -3.37 3.52 -6.22
C LYS A 64 -2.61 4.38 -7.22
N ILE A 65 -1.27 4.38 -7.10
CA ILE A 65 -0.39 5.22 -7.93
C ILE A 65 -0.65 4.94 -9.40
N MET A 66 -1.03 5.99 -10.15
CA MET A 66 -1.25 5.93 -11.59
C MET A 66 -0.11 6.58 -12.38
N ASP A 67 0.59 7.54 -11.75
CA ASP A 67 1.71 8.27 -12.32
C ASP A 67 2.72 8.68 -11.23
N GLY A 68 3.94 9.06 -11.63
CA GLY A 68 4.97 9.50 -10.68
C GLY A 68 5.41 8.40 -9.70
N GLY A 69 5.56 7.15 -10.18
CA GLY A 69 5.79 5.97 -9.34
C GLY A 69 6.94 6.09 -8.36
N ASP A 70 8.04 6.75 -8.72
CA ASP A 70 9.20 6.98 -7.86
C ASP A 70 8.92 8.01 -6.75
N ILE A 71 8.36 9.16 -7.12
CA ILE A 71 8.10 10.28 -6.20
C ILE A 71 7.02 9.91 -5.18
N MET A 72 5.90 9.33 -5.67
CA MET A 72 4.78 8.97 -4.79
C MET A 72 5.17 7.86 -3.81
N SER A 73 5.94 6.86 -4.28
CA SER A 73 6.47 5.80 -3.42
C SER A 73 7.41 6.34 -2.36
N GLU A 74 8.33 7.23 -2.76
CA GLU A 74 9.29 7.84 -1.85
C GLU A 74 8.60 8.63 -0.73
N LEU A 75 7.61 9.46 -1.08
CA LEU A 75 6.84 10.22 -0.10
C LEU A 75 6.19 9.33 0.97
N ALA A 76 5.58 8.22 0.56
CA ALA A 76 4.94 7.30 1.48
C ALA A 76 5.96 6.56 2.37
N PHE A 77 7.07 6.07 1.79
CA PHE A 77 8.10 5.36 2.54
C PHE A 77 8.82 6.27 3.53
N GLN A 78 9.08 7.52 3.17
CA GLN A 78 9.64 8.52 4.11
C GLN A 78 8.70 8.81 5.29
N LYS A 79 7.40 8.65 5.12
CA LYS A 79 6.40 8.75 6.19
C LYS A 79 6.27 7.48 7.03
N GLY A 80 6.93 6.38 6.65
CA GLY A 80 6.95 5.15 7.42
C GLY A 80 6.00 4.05 6.90
N ALA A 81 5.44 4.18 5.70
CA ALA A 81 4.72 3.08 5.07
C ALA A 81 5.65 1.88 4.88
N ASP A 82 5.14 0.68 5.11
CA ASP A 82 5.85 -0.58 4.86
C ASP A 82 5.47 -1.19 3.52
N MET A 83 4.31 -0.80 2.99
CA MET A 83 3.78 -1.26 1.70
C MET A 83 3.00 -0.13 1.02
N ILE A 84 3.03 -0.12 -0.29
CA ILE A 84 2.26 0.81 -1.14
C ILE A 84 1.53 0.06 -2.24
N SER A 85 0.49 0.69 -2.83
CA SER A 85 -0.14 0.19 -4.04
C SER A 85 0.17 1.05 -5.26
N VAL A 86 0.35 0.39 -6.40
CA VAL A 86 0.42 1.00 -7.73
C VAL A 86 -0.63 0.32 -8.62
N LEU A 87 -1.32 1.08 -9.46
CA LEU A 87 -2.33 0.50 -10.35
C LEU A 87 -1.67 -0.32 -11.47
N GLY A 88 -2.12 -1.55 -11.64
CA GLY A 88 -1.74 -2.39 -12.78
C GLY A 88 -2.15 -1.81 -14.13
N ALA A 89 -3.13 -0.90 -14.14
CA ALA A 89 -3.57 -0.15 -15.31
C ALA A 89 -2.63 1.01 -15.68
N SER A 90 -1.65 1.37 -14.82
CA SER A 90 -0.66 2.41 -15.10
C SER A 90 0.36 1.97 -16.15
N ASN A 91 1.18 2.91 -16.62
CA ASN A 91 2.28 2.61 -17.52
C ASN A 91 3.32 1.71 -16.84
N ASP A 92 3.98 0.88 -17.64
CA ASP A 92 5.05 -0.01 -17.17
C ASP A 92 6.15 0.74 -16.45
N SER A 93 6.55 1.91 -16.98
CA SER A 93 7.56 2.77 -16.36
C SER A 93 7.18 3.25 -14.96
N THR A 94 5.89 3.50 -14.70
CA THR A 94 5.40 3.87 -13.37
C THR A 94 5.54 2.72 -12.39
N ILE A 95 5.17 1.49 -12.82
CA ILE A 95 5.25 0.30 -11.97
C ILE A 95 6.72 -0.06 -11.69
N GLU A 96 7.57 -0.03 -12.73
CA GLU A 96 9.00 -0.28 -12.60
C GLU A 96 9.66 0.70 -11.64
N ALA A 97 9.35 2.00 -11.77
CA ALA A 97 9.88 3.04 -10.89
C ALA A 97 9.44 2.84 -9.43
N ALA A 98 8.16 2.51 -9.20
CA ALA A 98 7.64 2.20 -7.87
C ALA A 98 8.29 0.94 -7.28
N ALA A 99 8.44 -0.14 -8.06
CA ALA A 99 9.07 -1.38 -7.62
C ALA A 99 10.55 -1.17 -7.25
N LYS A 100 11.28 -0.42 -8.07
CA LYS A 100 12.67 -0.04 -7.79
C LYS A 100 12.78 0.78 -6.50
N LYS A 101 11.86 1.72 -6.28
CA LYS A 101 11.84 2.54 -5.07
C LYS A 101 11.53 1.68 -3.83
N ALA A 102 10.55 0.79 -3.90
CA ALA A 102 10.24 -0.14 -2.83
C ALA A 102 11.47 -0.99 -2.44
N LYS A 103 12.15 -1.55 -3.43
CA LYS A 103 13.40 -2.30 -3.22
C LYS A 103 14.49 -1.48 -2.54
N ASN A 104 14.68 -0.22 -2.95
CA ASN A 104 15.70 0.67 -2.37
C ASN A 104 15.42 1.00 -0.90
N TYR A 105 14.15 1.08 -0.51
CA TYR A 105 13.71 1.30 0.86
C TYR A 105 13.55 0.00 1.68
N ASN A 106 13.77 -1.18 1.07
CA ASN A 106 13.47 -2.48 1.66
C ASN A 106 12.00 -2.58 2.13
N LYS A 107 11.10 -2.14 1.26
CA LYS A 107 9.65 -2.07 1.49
C LYS A 107 8.92 -2.88 0.42
N LEU A 108 7.61 -3.06 0.64
CA LEU A 108 6.75 -3.90 -0.19
C LEU A 108 5.96 -3.08 -1.20
N ILE A 109 5.67 -3.72 -2.34
CA ILE A 109 4.80 -3.17 -3.37
C ILE A 109 3.69 -4.16 -3.74
N LEU A 110 2.46 -3.65 -3.81
CA LEU A 110 1.29 -4.35 -4.33
C LEU A 110 0.88 -3.71 -5.65
N VAL A 111 0.68 -4.53 -6.68
CA VAL A 111 0.10 -4.05 -7.94
C VAL A 111 -1.41 -4.35 -7.92
N ASP A 112 -2.21 -3.29 -7.75
CA ASP A 112 -3.66 -3.37 -7.75
C ASP A 112 -4.20 -3.54 -9.18
N MET A 113 -4.91 -4.61 -9.43
CA MET A 113 -5.44 -4.96 -10.74
C MET A 113 -6.77 -4.25 -11.07
N CYS A 114 -7.17 -3.27 -10.29
CA CYS A 114 -8.33 -2.43 -10.57
C CYS A 114 -8.21 -1.82 -11.99
N ALA A 115 -9.33 -1.83 -12.74
CA ALA A 115 -9.44 -1.35 -14.10
C ALA A 115 -8.56 -2.06 -15.17
N VAL A 116 -7.89 -3.15 -14.82
CA VAL A 116 -7.14 -3.95 -15.78
C VAL A 116 -8.09 -4.85 -16.57
N LYS A 117 -8.13 -4.68 -17.91
CA LYS A 117 -9.03 -5.45 -18.79
C LYS A 117 -8.63 -6.92 -18.92
N SER A 118 -7.33 -7.21 -19.07
CA SER A 118 -6.79 -8.55 -19.28
C SER A 118 -5.88 -8.94 -18.12
N ILE A 119 -6.48 -9.29 -16.99
CA ILE A 119 -5.79 -9.54 -15.71
C ILE A 119 -4.65 -10.55 -15.88
N LYS A 120 -4.91 -11.72 -16.48
CA LYS A 120 -3.89 -12.77 -16.66
C LYS A 120 -2.68 -12.29 -17.46
N ALA A 121 -2.93 -11.67 -18.62
CA ALA A 121 -1.86 -11.17 -19.47
C ALA A 121 -1.06 -10.06 -18.79
N ARG A 122 -1.75 -9.18 -18.05
CA ARG A 122 -1.09 -8.11 -17.30
C ARG A 122 -0.25 -8.67 -16.14
N ALA A 123 -0.77 -9.61 -15.37
CA ALA A 123 -0.05 -10.24 -14.27
C ALA A 123 1.25 -10.91 -14.78
N GLN A 124 1.18 -11.67 -15.88
CA GLN A 124 2.36 -12.28 -16.50
C GLN A 124 3.43 -11.23 -16.90
N LYS A 125 3.00 -10.10 -17.44
CA LYS A 125 3.92 -9.02 -17.81
C LYS A 125 4.55 -8.37 -16.57
N LEU A 126 3.80 -8.25 -15.48
CA LEU A 126 4.25 -7.65 -14.23
C LEU A 126 5.31 -8.47 -13.49
N GLU A 127 5.40 -9.78 -13.76
CA GLU A 127 6.45 -10.64 -13.18
C GLU A 127 7.87 -10.10 -13.46
N ALA A 128 8.08 -9.40 -14.59
CA ALA A 128 9.36 -8.80 -14.93
C ALA A 128 9.81 -7.71 -13.93
N TYR A 129 8.87 -7.08 -13.22
CA TYR A 129 9.14 -6.03 -12.23
C TYR A 129 9.23 -6.57 -10.80
N ASN A 130 8.96 -7.88 -10.63
CA ASN A 130 9.05 -8.60 -9.37
C ASN A 130 8.32 -7.91 -8.19
N PRO A 131 7.03 -7.57 -8.33
CA PRO A 131 6.24 -7.03 -7.22
C PRO A 131 6.05 -8.11 -6.15
N ASP A 132 5.86 -7.68 -4.88
CA ASP A 132 5.63 -8.60 -3.77
C ASP A 132 4.23 -9.21 -3.82
N TYR A 133 3.26 -8.43 -4.31
CA TYR A 133 1.85 -8.84 -4.44
C TYR A 133 1.24 -8.33 -5.75
N ILE A 134 0.31 -9.12 -6.30
CA ILE A 134 -0.55 -8.78 -7.43
C ILE A 134 -2.00 -9.13 -7.06
#